data_9c79fa8fb8f552153f0e51d57b0e72aa
#
_entry.id   9c79fa8fb8f552153f0e51d57b0e72aa
#
_cell.length_a   1.000
_cell.length_b   1.000
_cell.length_c   1.000
_cell.angle_alpha   90.00
_cell.angle_beta   90.00
_cell.angle_gamma   90.00
#
_symmetry.space_group_name_H-M   'P 1'
#
loop_
_entity.id
_entity.type
_entity.pdbx_description
1 polymer ?
#
loop_
_entity_poly.entity_id
_entity_poly.type
_entity_poly.pdbx_seq_one_letter_code
_entity_poly.pdbx_strand_id
1 'polypeptide(L)'
;RGLGDVYKRQFEVSVGNIGSMTADIAIEPEEGIERFRYLVASRADFDYTAFEGEASVRRMIIGHWDDLTNESTKAITVNATGLKPNTEYQVGIVGFDKELREKVLLYDFTTGEPTGPKPTLAVETQTVETPWNKAAFKVNATYAVAMTAGVFPKGSIDEVLGRPGNENLTAGDVIYNNGTQLTEQEVAAAMSEEGLVIESGELLPNTEYEFGVYAANAEGVGVSEIVEFTTLLPPQQGGELRAKLPGKYTATTKDSNGDPVTFSVTIATGVNEATEKAYSDLNRLVVLGFAPCGVDYASPEEMLANGWAATEEEANANYGPKWFIEFNSDETISTSLPVNDELDYTMLNFDGKQYYFHAFAKRPTSDRYTDAVRSFPVEVSDDLTVTIKKLVEETDYGTFTYYPGVLSGTSQWWGDMVFAASEEIVLKRDADQGPEPAAVKSVRHLSMPERVTVNLGASPAVDNRRAVAERLMR
;
A
#
# COMPACT_ATOMS: atom_id res chain seq x y z
N ARG A 1 -23.38 59.64 8.44
CA ARG A 1 -22.67 59.35 7.18
C ARG A 1 -21.76 58.19 7.49
N GLY A 2 -22.04 57.07 6.85
CA GLY A 2 -21.47 55.76 7.19
C GLY A 2 -20.00 55.65 6.80
N LEU A 3 -19.23 55.11 7.73
CA LEU A 3 -17.87 54.60 7.56
C LEU A 3 -17.76 53.35 6.64
N GLY A 4 -18.86 53.00 5.97
CA GLY A 4 -18.95 51.77 5.19
C GLY A 4 -18.41 51.78 3.75
N ASP A 5 -18.16 52.96 3.18
CA ASP A 5 -17.84 53.09 1.75
C ASP A 5 -16.36 53.36 1.41
N VAL A 6 -15.48 53.50 2.40
CA VAL A 6 -14.06 53.84 2.17
C VAL A 6 -13.18 52.58 1.91
N TYR A 7 -13.69 51.38 2.08
CA TYR A 7 -12.88 50.15 1.97
C TYR A 7 -13.18 49.26 0.76
N LYS A 8 -13.90 49.74 -0.24
CA LYS A 8 -14.44 48.89 -1.30
C LYS A 8 -13.56 48.67 -2.53
N ARG A 9 -12.44 49.40 -2.70
CA ARG A 9 -11.57 49.21 -3.88
C ARG A 9 -10.11 49.37 -3.49
N GLN A 10 -9.41 48.26 -3.25
CA GLN A 10 -7.95 48.28 -3.16
C GLN A 10 -7.28 47.64 -4.38
N PHE A 11 -8.03 46.94 -5.20
CA PHE A 11 -7.60 46.37 -6.45
C PHE A 11 -8.72 46.43 -7.47
N GLU A 12 -8.37 46.73 -8.71
CA GLU A 12 -9.19 46.46 -9.86
C GLU A 12 -8.71 45.14 -10.46
N VAL A 13 -9.60 44.12 -10.48
CA VAL A 13 -9.30 42.80 -11.03
C VAL A 13 -10.26 42.55 -12.18
N SER A 14 -9.70 42.20 -13.33
CA SER A 14 -10.47 41.74 -14.47
C SER A 14 -9.94 40.42 -14.99
N VAL A 15 -10.86 39.54 -15.38
CA VAL A 15 -10.53 38.27 -15.99
C VAL A 15 -11.06 38.26 -17.41
N GLY A 16 -10.16 38.05 -18.37
CA GLY A 16 -10.45 38.02 -19.80
C GLY A 16 -9.88 36.80 -20.49
N ASN A 17 -10.17 36.62 -21.76
CA ASN A 17 -9.70 35.51 -22.59
C ASN A 17 -9.87 34.15 -21.91
N ILE A 18 -11.02 33.93 -21.25
CA ILE A 18 -11.32 32.72 -20.51
C ILE A 18 -11.51 31.58 -21.51
N GLY A 19 -10.55 30.67 -21.52
CA GLY A 19 -10.61 29.40 -22.25
C GLY A 19 -11.06 28.23 -21.34
N SER A 20 -11.05 27.03 -21.88
CA SER A 20 -11.31 25.80 -21.10
C SER A 20 -10.22 25.52 -20.05
N MET A 21 -8.97 25.90 -20.34
CA MET A 21 -7.82 25.64 -19.47
C MET A 21 -6.97 26.87 -19.18
N THR A 22 -7.41 28.05 -19.61
CA THR A 22 -6.62 29.29 -19.50
C THR A 22 -7.51 30.49 -19.14
N ALA A 23 -6.91 31.49 -18.51
CA ALA A 23 -7.52 32.77 -18.30
C ALA A 23 -6.44 33.86 -18.20
N ASP A 24 -6.70 35.05 -18.74
CA ASP A 24 -5.88 36.22 -18.52
C ASP A 24 -6.46 37.05 -17.36
N ILE A 25 -5.65 37.26 -16.33
CA ILE A 25 -6.06 37.93 -15.09
C ILE A 25 -5.25 39.21 -14.95
N ALA A 26 -5.89 40.34 -15.10
CA ALA A 26 -5.27 41.65 -14.84
C ALA A 26 -5.55 42.05 -13.40
N ILE A 27 -4.50 42.45 -12.68
CA ILE A 27 -4.55 42.91 -11.28
C ILE A 27 -3.92 44.28 -11.23
N GLU A 28 -4.71 45.30 -10.92
CA GLU A 28 -4.28 46.69 -10.79
C GLU A 28 -4.43 47.14 -9.33
N PRO A 29 -3.32 47.38 -8.59
CA PRO A 29 -3.38 47.93 -7.25
C PRO A 29 -3.79 49.42 -7.27
N GLU A 30 -4.66 49.81 -6.34
CA GLU A 30 -4.99 51.22 -6.11
C GLU A 30 -3.90 51.97 -5.33
N GLU A 31 -3.99 53.28 -5.33
CA GLU A 31 -3.07 54.14 -4.59
C GLU A 31 -3.02 53.79 -3.10
N GLY A 32 -1.82 53.60 -2.59
CA GLY A 32 -1.57 53.22 -1.19
C GLY A 32 -1.17 51.76 -0.98
N ILE A 33 -1.27 50.92 -2.00
CA ILE A 33 -0.74 49.55 -1.96
C ILE A 33 0.73 49.57 -2.42
N GLU A 34 1.64 49.16 -1.53
CA GLU A 34 3.07 49.14 -1.83
C GLU A 34 3.49 47.84 -2.55
N ARG A 35 2.82 46.73 -2.20
CA ARG A 35 3.03 45.44 -2.82
C ARG A 35 1.84 44.51 -2.57
N PHE A 36 1.73 43.47 -3.37
CA PHE A 36 0.74 42.43 -3.16
C PHE A 36 1.24 41.07 -3.57
N ARG A 37 0.63 40.05 -2.98
CA ARG A 37 0.78 38.66 -3.38
C ARG A 37 -0.54 38.14 -3.94
N TYR A 38 -0.46 37.21 -4.86
CA TYR A 38 -1.64 36.64 -5.49
C TYR A 38 -1.52 35.13 -5.67
N LEU A 39 -2.67 34.47 -5.77
CA LEU A 39 -2.80 33.04 -6.07
C LEU A 39 -4.07 32.83 -6.87
N VAL A 40 -3.99 31.96 -7.90
CA VAL A 40 -5.15 31.46 -8.63
C VAL A 40 -5.32 30.00 -8.24
N ALA A 41 -6.47 29.64 -7.66
CA ALA A 41 -6.77 28.28 -7.28
C ALA A 41 -8.27 28.00 -7.45
N SER A 42 -8.67 26.72 -7.41
CA SER A 42 -10.09 26.38 -7.48
C SER A 42 -10.86 26.97 -6.29
N ARG A 43 -12.12 27.32 -6.51
CA ARG A 43 -12.97 27.79 -5.42
C ARG A 43 -13.06 26.76 -4.29
N ALA A 44 -13.15 25.46 -4.64
CA ALA A 44 -13.17 24.38 -3.67
C ALA A 44 -11.94 24.37 -2.75
N ASP A 45 -10.74 24.70 -3.28
CA ASP A 45 -9.52 24.79 -2.47
C ASP A 45 -9.56 25.98 -1.51
N PHE A 46 -10.08 27.12 -1.96
CA PHE A 46 -10.26 28.28 -1.08
C PHE A 46 -11.31 28.00 0.00
N ASP A 47 -12.45 27.43 -0.35
CA ASP A 47 -13.53 27.10 0.59
C ASP A 47 -13.05 26.09 1.66
N TYR A 48 -12.30 25.07 1.25
CA TYR A 48 -11.68 24.11 2.19
C TYR A 48 -10.70 24.80 3.14
N THR A 49 -9.84 25.68 2.59
CA THR A 49 -8.88 26.42 3.42
C THR A 49 -9.57 27.43 4.33
N ALA A 50 -10.65 28.04 3.87
CA ALA A 50 -11.47 28.98 4.66
C ALA A 50 -12.13 28.31 5.88
N PHE A 51 -12.40 27.00 5.81
CA PHE A 51 -12.88 26.25 6.98
C PHE A 51 -11.89 26.28 8.15
N GLU A 52 -10.58 26.39 7.88
CA GLU A 52 -9.54 26.56 8.90
C GLU A 52 -9.36 28.02 9.37
N GLY A 53 -10.09 28.97 8.77
CA GLY A 53 -10.09 30.38 9.11
C GLY A 53 -9.32 31.29 8.14
N GLU A 54 -9.59 32.60 8.21
CA GLU A 54 -9.04 33.64 7.31
C GLU A 54 -7.49 33.65 7.30
N ALA A 55 -6.84 33.36 8.43
CA ALA A 55 -5.40 33.29 8.52
C ALA A 55 -4.80 32.14 7.66
N SER A 56 -5.54 31.07 7.43
CA SER A 56 -5.13 29.95 6.58
C SER A 56 -5.26 30.31 5.10
N VAL A 57 -6.34 30.99 4.71
CA VAL A 57 -6.51 31.55 3.35
C VAL A 57 -5.38 32.51 3.02
N ARG A 58 -5.06 33.42 3.95
CA ARG A 58 -3.93 34.34 3.81
C ARG A 58 -2.61 33.59 3.59
N ARG A 59 -2.31 32.60 4.42
CA ARG A 59 -1.09 31.78 4.26
C ARG A 59 -1.05 31.05 2.92
N MET A 60 -2.17 30.54 2.47
CA MET A 60 -2.30 29.88 1.16
C MET A 60 -1.92 30.84 0.03
N ILE A 61 -2.42 32.11 0.04
CA ILE A 61 -2.12 33.11 -0.99
C ILE A 61 -0.66 33.56 -0.93
N ILE A 62 -0.11 33.79 0.26
CA ILE A 62 1.28 34.25 0.42
C ILE A 62 2.26 33.15 0.01
N GLY A 63 1.94 31.88 0.28
CA GLY A 63 2.86 30.77 0.05
C GLY A 63 4.09 30.86 0.95
N HIS A 64 5.26 30.54 0.43
CA HIS A 64 6.53 30.65 1.16
C HIS A 64 7.02 32.11 1.17
N TRP A 65 7.41 32.62 2.35
CA TRP A 65 7.85 34.01 2.48
C TRP A 65 9.08 34.35 1.62
N ASP A 66 9.96 33.39 1.40
CA ASP A 66 11.20 33.55 0.61
C ASP A 66 10.96 33.41 -0.90
N ASP A 67 9.78 32.93 -1.32
CA ASP A 67 9.41 32.80 -2.71
C ASP A 67 8.58 34.03 -3.13
N LEU A 68 9.19 34.93 -3.92
CA LEU A 68 8.59 36.16 -4.39
C LEU A 68 7.99 36.05 -5.80
N THR A 69 7.86 34.84 -6.34
CA THR A 69 7.34 34.62 -7.72
C THR A 69 5.91 35.06 -7.90
N ASN A 70 5.11 35.11 -6.83
CA ASN A 70 3.73 35.58 -6.79
C ASN A 70 3.57 37.00 -6.18
N GLU A 71 4.64 37.77 -6.11
CA GLU A 71 4.63 39.17 -5.58
C GLU A 71 4.78 40.19 -6.67
N SER A 72 4.05 41.31 -6.56
CA SER A 72 4.22 42.49 -7.42
C SER A 72 4.04 43.77 -6.63
N THR A 73 4.68 44.85 -7.14
CA THR A 73 4.56 46.23 -6.65
C THR A 73 3.84 47.14 -7.66
N LYS A 74 3.35 46.58 -8.76
CA LYS A 74 2.68 47.33 -9.85
C LYS A 74 1.64 46.44 -10.54
N ALA A 75 0.81 47.05 -11.38
CA ALA A 75 -0.15 46.32 -12.20
C ALA A 75 0.52 45.17 -12.99
N ILE A 76 -0.14 44.03 -13.02
CA ILE A 76 0.32 42.83 -13.74
C ILE A 76 -0.84 42.21 -14.52
N THR A 77 -0.47 41.45 -15.54
CA THR A 77 -1.36 40.47 -16.17
C THR A 77 -0.77 39.08 -15.99
N VAL A 78 -1.55 38.21 -15.39
CA VAL A 78 -1.20 36.79 -15.16
C VAL A 78 -1.91 35.97 -16.22
N ASN A 79 -1.15 35.18 -17.00
CA ASN A 79 -1.72 34.17 -17.87
C ASN A 79 -1.81 32.85 -17.09
N ALA A 80 -2.98 32.57 -16.52
CA ALA A 80 -3.24 31.34 -15.83
C ALA A 80 -3.44 30.19 -16.85
N THR A 81 -2.68 29.09 -16.70
CA THR A 81 -2.71 27.94 -17.59
C THR A 81 -2.85 26.65 -16.79
N GLY A 82 -3.26 25.55 -17.43
CA GLY A 82 -3.43 24.26 -16.77
C GLY A 82 -4.65 24.22 -15.84
N LEU A 83 -5.58 25.12 -16.03
CA LEU A 83 -6.86 25.12 -15.31
C LEU A 83 -7.72 23.94 -15.80
N LYS A 84 -8.70 23.53 -14.97
CA LYS A 84 -9.68 22.51 -15.37
C LYS A 84 -10.85 23.20 -16.10
N PRO A 85 -11.40 22.57 -17.14
CA PRO A 85 -12.60 23.08 -17.81
C PRO A 85 -13.81 23.13 -16.87
N ASN A 86 -14.74 24.05 -17.17
CA ASN A 86 -16.01 24.21 -16.48
C ASN A 86 -15.88 24.20 -14.95
N THR A 87 -14.84 24.86 -14.45
CA THR A 87 -14.48 24.84 -13.03
C THR A 87 -14.46 26.26 -12.47
N GLU A 88 -15.05 26.45 -11.29
CA GLU A 88 -14.98 27.72 -10.56
C GLU A 88 -13.61 27.91 -9.93
N TYR A 89 -13.00 29.06 -10.21
CA TYR A 89 -11.71 29.48 -9.68
C TYR A 89 -11.86 30.79 -8.92
N GLN A 90 -10.91 31.04 -8.03
CA GLN A 90 -10.75 32.33 -7.36
C GLN A 90 -9.34 32.87 -7.56
N VAL A 91 -9.27 34.17 -7.72
CA VAL A 91 -8.03 34.93 -7.61
C VAL A 91 -7.97 35.48 -6.20
N GLY A 92 -7.11 34.91 -5.38
CA GLY A 92 -6.83 35.41 -4.03
C GLY A 92 -5.71 36.45 -4.08
N ILE A 93 -5.88 37.58 -3.40
CA ILE A 93 -4.88 38.65 -3.34
C ILE A 93 -4.69 39.09 -1.89
N VAL A 94 -3.44 39.23 -1.47
CA VAL A 94 -3.05 39.84 -0.19
C VAL A 94 -2.27 41.10 -0.50
N GLY A 95 -2.87 42.28 -0.23
CA GLY A 95 -2.23 43.58 -0.41
C GLY A 95 -1.60 44.09 0.89
N PHE A 96 -0.49 44.80 0.77
CA PHE A 96 0.24 45.41 1.88
C PHE A 96 0.39 46.92 1.65
N ASP A 97 -0.02 47.75 2.61
CA ASP A 97 0.22 49.18 2.61
C ASP A 97 1.57 49.57 3.24
N LYS A 98 1.86 50.84 3.37
CA LYS A 98 3.10 51.38 3.97
C LYS A 98 3.31 50.96 5.42
N GLU A 99 2.21 50.74 6.16
CA GLU A 99 2.23 50.32 7.54
C GLU A 99 2.19 48.78 7.68
N LEU A 100 2.34 48.05 6.55
CA LEU A 100 2.23 46.56 6.47
C LEU A 100 0.88 46.02 6.96
N ARG A 101 -0.16 46.87 6.93
CA ARG A 101 -1.52 46.37 7.14
C ARG A 101 -1.94 45.58 5.91
N GLU A 102 -2.61 44.48 6.19
CA GLU A 102 -2.93 43.46 5.18
C GLU A 102 -4.43 43.39 4.92
N LYS A 103 -4.79 43.06 3.70
CA LYS A 103 -6.17 42.75 3.31
C LYS A 103 -6.19 41.59 2.32
N VAL A 104 -7.06 40.62 2.59
CA VAL A 104 -7.35 39.50 1.69
C VAL A 104 -8.56 39.81 0.85
N LEU A 105 -8.45 39.62 -0.45
CA LEU A 105 -9.52 39.76 -1.43
C LEU A 105 -9.60 38.51 -2.28
N LEU A 106 -10.83 38.13 -2.65
CA LEU A 106 -11.12 36.96 -3.49
C LEU A 106 -12.03 37.39 -4.64
N TYR A 107 -11.67 37.00 -5.87
CA TYR A 107 -12.42 37.24 -7.09
C TYR A 107 -12.73 35.96 -7.80
N ASP A 108 -14.01 35.75 -8.12
CA ASP A 108 -14.49 34.51 -8.77
C ASP A 108 -14.41 34.64 -10.31
N PHE A 109 -14.08 33.51 -10.96
CA PHE A 109 -14.31 33.32 -12.38
C PHE A 109 -14.52 31.83 -12.66
N THR A 110 -15.09 31.51 -13.83
CA THR A 110 -15.32 30.10 -14.23
C THR A 110 -14.66 29.92 -15.60
N THR A 111 -13.91 28.83 -15.73
CA THR A 111 -13.33 28.43 -17.02
C THR A 111 -14.39 27.94 -17.98
N GLY A 112 -14.08 28.05 -19.28
CA GLY A 112 -14.97 27.61 -20.36
C GLY A 112 -15.18 26.11 -20.41
N GLU A 113 -16.24 25.73 -21.13
CA GLU A 113 -16.50 24.32 -21.44
C GLU A 113 -15.37 23.74 -22.30
N PRO A 114 -15.07 22.42 -22.16
CA PRO A 114 -14.11 21.77 -23.03
C PRO A 114 -14.60 21.74 -24.47
N THR A 115 -13.69 21.98 -25.40
CA THR A 115 -13.97 22.04 -26.84
C THR A 115 -13.34 20.88 -27.63
N GLY A 116 -12.36 20.21 -27.04
CA GLY A 116 -11.67 19.07 -27.61
C GLY A 116 -12.50 17.78 -27.56
N PRO A 117 -12.17 16.80 -28.39
CA PRO A 117 -12.84 15.49 -28.37
C PRO A 117 -12.61 14.81 -27.02
N LYS A 118 -13.68 14.18 -26.51
CA LYS A 118 -13.58 13.37 -25.29
C LYS A 118 -12.79 12.09 -25.55
N PRO A 119 -11.93 11.66 -24.63
CA PRO A 119 -11.29 10.35 -24.74
C PRO A 119 -12.33 9.22 -24.72
N THR A 120 -11.96 8.08 -25.33
CA THR A 120 -12.68 6.81 -25.15
C THR A 120 -11.71 5.77 -24.65
N LEU A 121 -12.20 4.79 -23.91
CA LEU A 121 -11.46 3.64 -23.42
C LEU A 121 -12.18 2.36 -23.81
N ALA A 122 -11.40 1.33 -24.11
CA ALA A 122 -11.84 -0.06 -24.19
C ALA A 122 -10.79 -0.93 -23.52
N VAL A 123 -11.22 -1.82 -22.64
CA VAL A 123 -10.36 -2.71 -21.88
C VAL A 123 -10.80 -4.15 -22.10
N GLU A 124 -9.86 -5.02 -22.47
CA GLU A 124 -10.09 -6.44 -22.70
C GLU A 124 -9.12 -7.27 -21.85
N THR A 125 -9.65 -8.20 -21.05
CA THR A 125 -8.81 -9.15 -20.30
C THR A 125 -8.06 -10.07 -21.26
N GLN A 126 -6.76 -10.27 -21.00
CA GLN A 126 -5.89 -11.14 -21.77
C GLN A 126 -5.55 -12.41 -21.00
N THR A 127 -5.22 -13.48 -21.72
CA THR A 127 -4.77 -14.74 -21.12
C THR A 127 -3.31 -14.60 -20.65
N VAL A 128 -3.01 -15.10 -19.47
CA VAL A 128 -1.66 -15.15 -18.89
C VAL A 128 -1.28 -16.59 -18.51
N GLU A 129 0.02 -16.89 -18.43
CA GLU A 129 0.50 -18.23 -18.07
C GLU A 129 0.18 -18.62 -16.64
N THR A 130 0.21 -17.65 -15.72
CA THR A 130 0.01 -17.88 -14.28
C THR A 130 -1.17 -17.06 -13.76
N PRO A 131 -2.42 -17.42 -14.13
CA PRO A 131 -3.61 -16.62 -13.80
C PRO A 131 -3.98 -16.61 -12.32
N TRP A 132 -3.23 -17.29 -11.48
CA TRP A 132 -3.38 -17.25 -10.02
C TRP A 132 -2.58 -16.14 -9.34
N ASN A 133 -1.60 -15.55 -10.02
CA ASN A 133 -0.80 -14.47 -9.47
C ASN A 133 -0.51 -13.34 -10.48
N LYS A 134 -1.07 -13.44 -11.69
CA LYS A 134 -0.95 -12.43 -12.75
C LYS A 134 -2.28 -12.18 -13.43
N ALA A 135 -2.41 -10.97 -13.97
CA ALA A 135 -3.47 -10.59 -14.89
C ALA A 135 -2.88 -9.70 -15.98
N ALA A 136 -3.50 -9.70 -17.14
CA ALA A 136 -3.13 -8.82 -18.24
C ALA A 136 -4.38 -8.23 -18.91
N PHE A 137 -4.28 -6.98 -19.33
CA PHE A 137 -5.37 -6.22 -19.92
C PHE A 137 -4.86 -5.49 -21.15
N LYS A 138 -5.57 -5.66 -22.27
CA LYS A 138 -5.35 -4.85 -23.46
C LYS A 138 -6.20 -3.59 -23.35
N VAL A 139 -5.56 -2.44 -23.44
CA VAL A 139 -6.18 -1.12 -23.36
C VAL A 139 -6.08 -0.42 -24.69
N ASN A 140 -7.22 -0.02 -25.24
CA ASN A 140 -7.31 0.86 -26.40
C ASN A 140 -7.94 2.19 -25.99
N ALA A 141 -7.37 3.29 -26.45
CA ALA A 141 -7.83 4.64 -26.16
C ALA A 141 -7.89 5.50 -27.41
N THR A 142 -8.70 6.57 -27.37
CA THR A 142 -8.66 7.65 -28.37
C THR A 142 -8.55 8.99 -27.68
N TYR A 143 -7.90 9.96 -28.35
CA TYR A 143 -7.78 11.34 -27.88
C TYR A 143 -7.16 11.51 -26.48
N ALA A 144 -6.42 10.53 -26.01
CA ALA A 144 -5.73 10.59 -24.71
C ALA A 144 -4.36 11.25 -24.87
N VAL A 145 -3.99 12.14 -23.92
CA VAL A 145 -2.63 12.68 -23.77
C VAL A 145 -2.00 12.26 -22.47
N ALA A 146 -2.80 11.81 -21.51
CA ALA A 146 -2.35 11.27 -20.23
C ALA A 146 -3.23 10.06 -19.88
N MET A 147 -2.61 9.03 -19.33
CA MET A 147 -3.30 7.84 -18.86
C MET A 147 -2.67 7.35 -17.55
N THR A 148 -3.50 6.73 -16.72
CA THR A 148 -3.10 6.06 -15.47
C THR A 148 -3.84 4.74 -15.39
N ALA A 149 -3.16 3.68 -14.96
CA ALA A 149 -3.76 2.37 -14.78
C ALA A 149 -3.28 1.71 -13.48
N GLY A 150 -4.09 0.83 -12.92
CA GLY A 150 -3.73 0.08 -11.72
C GLY A 150 -4.66 -1.07 -11.42
N VAL A 151 -4.19 -2.00 -10.60
CA VAL A 151 -5.01 -3.07 -10.04
C VAL A 151 -5.27 -2.75 -8.57
N PHE A 152 -6.51 -2.85 -8.17
CA PHE A 152 -7.00 -2.52 -6.84
C PHE A 152 -7.76 -3.72 -6.26
N PRO A 153 -7.78 -3.92 -4.95
CA PRO A 153 -8.71 -4.85 -4.32
C PRO A 153 -10.14 -4.49 -4.68
N LYS A 154 -11.00 -5.48 -4.94
CA LYS A 154 -12.41 -5.24 -5.30
C LYS A 154 -13.12 -4.38 -4.26
N GLY A 155 -13.85 -3.37 -4.73
CA GLY A 155 -14.62 -2.44 -3.91
C GLY A 155 -13.80 -1.34 -3.25
N SER A 156 -12.47 -1.32 -3.38
CA SER A 156 -11.64 -0.29 -2.77
C SER A 156 -11.84 1.09 -3.40
N ILE A 157 -12.16 1.15 -4.68
CA ILE A 157 -12.49 2.41 -5.36
C ILE A 157 -13.78 2.99 -4.77
N ASP A 158 -14.82 2.15 -4.64
CA ASP A 158 -16.10 2.56 -4.05
C ASP A 158 -15.96 2.94 -2.58
N GLU A 159 -15.12 2.25 -1.82
CA GLU A 159 -14.82 2.60 -0.43
C GLU A 159 -14.23 4.02 -0.32
N VAL A 160 -13.29 4.37 -1.20
CA VAL A 160 -12.70 5.72 -1.24
C VAL A 160 -13.77 6.76 -1.58
N LEU A 161 -14.62 6.49 -2.58
CA LEU A 161 -15.69 7.39 -2.99
C LEU A 161 -16.75 7.58 -1.88
N GLY A 162 -17.02 6.55 -1.09
CA GLY A 162 -17.96 6.59 0.02
C GLY A 162 -17.49 7.33 1.28
N ARG A 163 -16.23 7.76 1.34
CA ARG A 163 -15.68 8.47 2.52
C ARG A 163 -16.20 9.90 2.61
N PRO A 164 -16.54 10.40 3.80
CA PRO A 164 -16.89 11.80 3.99
C PRO A 164 -15.80 12.75 3.47
N GLY A 165 -16.20 13.75 2.69
CA GLY A 165 -15.31 14.72 2.05
C GLY A 165 -14.88 14.35 0.62
N ASN A 166 -15.29 13.18 0.13
CA ASN A 166 -14.97 12.71 -1.23
C ASN A 166 -16.17 12.79 -2.20
N GLU A 167 -17.22 13.52 -1.83
CA GLU A 167 -18.49 13.59 -2.59
C GLU A 167 -18.30 14.12 -4.02
N ASN A 168 -17.21 14.85 -4.28
CA ASN A 168 -16.87 15.40 -5.59
C ASN A 168 -15.86 14.57 -6.38
N LEU A 169 -15.36 13.47 -5.81
CA LEU A 169 -14.42 12.59 -6.50
C LEU A 169 -15.16 11.65 -7.43
N THR A 170 -14.52 11.33 -8.56
CA THR A 170 -14.93 10.28 -9.48
C THR A 170 -14.04 9.06 -9.35
N ALA A 171 -14.46 7.93 -9.87
CA ALA A 171 -13.60 6.74 -10.00
C ALA A 171 -12.29 7.05 -10.76
N GLY A 172 -12.38 7.90 -11.77
CA GLY A 172 -11.22 8.40 -12.51
C GLY A 172 -10.22 9.14 -11.62
N ASP A 173 -10.69 9.96 -10.68
CA ASP A 173 -9.81 10.66 -9.73
C ASP A 173 -9.12 9.67 -8.78
N VAL A 174 -9.83 8.64 -8.33
CA VAL A 174 -9.23 7.59 -7.49
C VAL A 174 -8.16 6.83 -8.26
N ILE A 175 -8.43 6.42 -9.50
CA ILE A 175 -7.46 5.71 -10.35
C ILE A 175 -6.26 6.61 -10.65
N TYR A 176 -6.48 7.88 -11.02
CA TYR A 176 -5.42 8.82 -11.33
C TYR A 176 -4.45 9.03 -10.16
N ASN A 177 -4.98 9.08 -8.94
CA ASN A 177 -4.16 9.36 -7.75
C ASN A 177 -3.47 8.13 -7.16
N ASN A 178 -3.99 6.92 -7.40
CA ASN A 178 -3.49 5.69 -6.79
C ASN A 178 -2.90 4.69 -7.79
N GLY A 179 -3.12 4.90 -9.09
CA GLY A 179 -2.55 4.07 -10.15
C GLY A 179 -1.15 4.52 -10.57
N THR A 180 -0.58 3.80 -11.52
CA THR A 180 0.69 4.11 -12.17
C THR A 180 0.44 4.97 -13.40
N GLN A 181 1.08 6.12 -13.49
CA GLN A 181 1.05 6.95 -14.70
C GLN A 181 1.79 6.26 -15.83
N LEU A 182 1.14 6.20 -17.00
CA LEU A 182 1.75 5.65 -18.21
C LEU A 182 2.66 6.69 -18.86
N THR A 183 3.75 6.21 -19.43
CA THR A 183 4.68 7.02 -20.22
C THR A 183 4.03 7.49 -21.51
N GLU A 184 4.58 8.52 -22.16
CA GLU A 184 4.12 9.00 -23.46
C GLU A 184 4.13 7.90 -24.52
N GLN A 185 5.08 6.98 -24.48
CA GLN A 185 5.17 5.83 -25.41
C GLN A 185 4.04 4.84 -25.16
N GLU A 186 3.72 4.54 -23.88
CA GLU A 186 2.60 3.64 -23.53
C GLU A 186 1.25 4.28 -23.88
N VAL A 187 1.07 5.58 -23.67
CA VAL A 187 -0.13 6.30 -24.12
C VAL A 187 -0.27 6.22 -25.64
N ALA A 188 0.82 6.43 -26.39
CA ALA A 188 0.80 6.30 -27.84
C ALA A 188 0.49 4.86 -28.30
N ALA A 189 1.00 3.86 -27.60
CA ALA A 189 0.68 2.45 -27.85
C ALA A 189 -0.80 2.16 -27.58
N ALA A 190 -1.38 2.66 -26.49
CA ALA A 190 -2.80 2.51 -26.20
C ALA A 190 -3.71 3.16 -27.26
N MET A 191 -3.22 4.20 -27.95
CA MET A 191 -3.94 4.86 -29.05
C MET A 191 -3.73 4.20 -30.40
N SER A 192 -2.89 3.18 -30.53
CA SER A 192 -2.70 2.41 -31.76
C SER A 192 -3.80 1.36 -31.97
N GLU A 193 -3.88 0.77 -33.17
CA GLU A 193 -4.78 -0.34 -33.44
C GLU A 193 -4.45 -1.57 -32.60
N GLU A 194 -3.16 -1.82 -32.33
CA GLU A 194 -2.72 -2.95 -31.50
C GLU A 194 -3.13 -2.78 -30.05
N GLY A 195 -3.22 -1.53 -29.56
CA GLY A 195 -3.45 -1.22 -28.15
C GLY A 195 -2.21 -1.46 -27.27
N LEU A 196 -2.33 -1.15 -25.99
CA LEU A 196 -1.32 -1.40 -24.96
C LEU A 196 -1.73 -2.61 -24.12
N VAL A 197 -0.84 -3.57 -23.96
CA VAL A 197 -1.03 -4.65 -22.98
C VAL A 197 -0.34 -4.27 -21.68
N ILE A 198 -1.11 -4.23 -20.59
CA ILE A 198 -0.65 -3.96 -19.22
C ILE A 198 -0.73 -5.25 -18.44
N GLU A 199 0.39 -5.71 -17.92
CA GLU A 199 0.46 -6.88 -17.02
C GLU A 199 0.60 -6.43 -15.59
N SER A 200 -0.12 -7.10 -14.69
CA SER A 200 0.04 -6.97 -13.24
C SER A 200 0.49 -8.30 -12.66
N GLY A 201 1.53 -8.28 -11.85
CA GLY A 201 2.06 -9.46 -11.15
C GLY A 201 1.90 -9.35 -9.65
N GLU A 202 2.31 -10.40 -8.94
CA GLU A 202 2.28 -10.49 -7.47
C GLU A 202 0.87 -10.39 -6.86
N LEU A 203 -0.14 -10.78 -7.63
CA LEU A 203 -1.51 -10.86 -7.15
C LEU A 203 -1.70 -12.09 -6.26
N LEU A 204 -2.62 -11.98 -5.32
CA LEU A 204 -2.99 -13.11 -4.47
C LEU A 204 -3.92 -14.07 -5.24
N PRO A 205 -3.74 -15.40 -5.10
CA PRO A 205 -4.61 -16.38 -5.73
C PRO A 205 -6.05 -16.29 -5.24
N ASN A 206 -6.97 -16.69 -6.13
CA ASN A 206 -8.42 -16.74 -5.84
C ASN A 206 -8.93 -15.47 -5.15
N THR A 207 -8.49 -14.31 -5.61
CA THR A 207 -8.79 -13.01 -4.99
C THR A 207 -9.46 -12.11 -6.02
N GLU A 208 -10.48 -11.39 -5.59
CA GLU A 208 -11.21 -10.45 -6.42
C GLU A 208 -10.52 -9.10 -6.47
N TYR A 209 -10.38 -8.57 -7.68
CA TYR A 209 -9.72 -7.30 -7.97
C TYR A 209 -10.52 -6.47 -8.97
N GLU A 210 -10.17 -5.21 -9.06
CA GLU A 210 -10.60 -4.24 -10.06
C GLU A 210 -9.36 -3.74 -10.82
N PHE A 211 -9.36 -3.84 -12.14
CA PHE A 211 -8.41 -3.14 -12.99
C PHE A 211 -9.02 -1.82 -13.42
N GLY A 212 -8.45 -0.71 -13.00
CA GLY A 212 -8.90 0.64 -13.32
C GLY A 212 -7.97 1.32 -14.31
N VAL A 213 -8.55 1.97 -15.32
CA VAL A 213 -7.83 2.85 -16.26
C VAL A 213 -8.52 4.20 -16.29
N TYR A 214 -7.72 5.24 -16.28
CA TYR A 214 -8.13 6.63 -16.50
C TYR A 214 -7.38 7.20 -17.69
N ALA A 215 -8.06 7.92 -18.56
CA ALA A 215 -7.47 8.63 -19.68
C ALA A 215 -8.00 10.07 -19.72
N ALA A 216 -7.14 11.04 -20.01
CA ALA A 216 -7.50 12.44 -20.16
C ALA A 216 -6.98 13.00 -21.48
N ASN A 217 -7.77 13.91 -22.09
CA ASN A 217 -7.35 14.68 -23.26
C ASN A 217 -6.50 15.91 -22.83
N ALA A 218 -6.07 16.71 -23.83
CA ALA A 218 -5.26 17.90 -23.59
C ALA A 218 -5.96 18.97 -22.74
N GLU A 219 -7.29 18.97 -22.67
CA GLU A 219 -8.07 19.89 -21.86
C GLU A 219 -8.36 19.34 -20.44
N GLY A 220 -7.79 18.17 -20.08
CA GLY A 220 -7.98 17.54 -18.79
C GLY A 220 -9.35 16.87 -18.62
N VAL A 221 -10.14 16.77 -19.69
CA VAL A 221 -11.38 15.99 -19.66
C VAL A 221 -11.03 14.51 -19.64
N GLY A 222 -11.46 13.82 -18.59
CA GLY A 222 -11.13 12.42 -18.36
C GLY A 222 -12.29 11.47 -18.54
N VAL A 223 -11.97 10.22 -18.79
CA VAL A 223 -12.85 9.06 -18.70
C VAL A 223 -12.14 7.95 -17.95
N SER A 224 -12.89 7.10 -17.27
CA SER A 224 -12.35 5.92 -16.62
C SER A 224 -13.14 4.67 -17.01
N GLU A 225 -12.45 3.53 -17.01
CA GLU A 225 -13.03 2.21 -17.19
C GLU A 225 -12.52 1.31 -16.05
N ILE A 226 -13.41 0.47 -15.51
CA ILE A 226 -13.09 -0.48 -14.46
C ILE A 226 -13.53 -1.86 -14.91
N VAL A 227 -12.64 -2.83 -14.82
CA VAL A 227 -12.91 -4.24 -15.14
C VAL A 227 -12.66 -5.07 -13.88
N GLU A 228 -13.73 -5.69 -13.38
CA GLU A 228 -13.61 -6.65 -12.28
C GLU A 228 -13.06 -7.99 -12.79
N PHE A 229 -12.19 -8.60 -12.01
CA PHE A 229 -11.67 -9.93 -12.30
C PHE A 229 -11.32 -10.66 -11.01
N THR A 230 -11.17 -11.98 -11.13
CA THR A 230 -10.73 -12.84 -10.01
C THR A 230 -9.55 -13.67 -10.49
N THR A 231 -8.47 -13.66 -9.73
CA THR A 231 -7.34 -14.57 -9.97
C THR A 231 -7.77 -16.02 -9.72
N LEU A 232 -7.18 -16.96 -10.42
CA LEU A 232 -7.50 -18.37 -10.25
C LEU A 232 -6.78 -18.96 -9.03
N LEU A 233 -7.16 -20.15 -8.64
CA LEU A 233 -6.35 -20.98 -7.76
C LEU A 233 -5.15 -21.55 -8.52
N PRO A 234 -3.98 -21.69 -7.87
CA PRO A 234 -2.85 -22.38 -8.47
C PRO A 234 -3.18 -23.88 -8.70
N PRO A 235 -2.54 -24.52 -9.67
CA PRO A 235 -2.64 -25.96 -9.82
C PRO A 235 -2.30 -26.66 -8.50
N GLN A 236 -3.11 -27.65 -8.11
CA GLN A 236 -2.96 -28.34 -6.83
C GLN A 236 -1.71 -29.21 -6.83
N GLN A 237 -0.86 -28.98 -5.84
CA GLN A 237 0.41 -29.67 -5.62
C GLN A 237 0.37 -30.56 -4.37
N GLY A 238 1.34 -31.47 -4.26
CA GLY A 238 1.53 -32.33 -3.09
C GLY A 238 0.52 -33.47 -2.93
N GLY A 239 -0.60 -33.45 -3.64
CA GLY A 239 -1.56 -34.54 -3.72
C GLY A 239 -1.91 -35.20 -2.39
N GLU A 240 -1.76 -36.56 -2.32
CA GLU A 240 -2.01 -37.36 -1.12
C GLU A 240 -1.04 -37.02 0.03
N LEU A 241 0.20 -36.66 -0.28
CA LEU A 241 1.19 -36.32 0.76
C LEU A 241 0.72 -35.13 1.56
N ARG A 242 0.27 -34.03 0.88
CA ARG A 242 -0.26 -32.85 1.55
C ARG A 242 -1.46 -33.17 2.44
N ALA A 243 -2.33 -34.06 2.00
CA ALA A 243 -3.50 -34.49 2.78
C ALA A 243 -3.13 -35.34 4.03
N LYS A 244 -2.00 -36.05 3.98
CA LYS A 244 -1.54 -36.91 5.05
C LYS A 244 -0.67 -36.22 6.10
N LEU A 245 -0.08 -35.08 5.78
CA LEU A 245 0.85 -34.36 6.67
C LEU A 245 0.23 -33.72 7.91
N PRO A 246 -1.01 -33.22 7.93
CA PRO A 246 -1.58 -32.65 9.15
C PRO A 246 -1.48 -33.64 10.32
N GLY A 247 -1.00 -33.12 11.47
CA GLY A 247 -0.78 -33.97 12.66
C GLY A 247 0.17 -33.32 13.65
N LYS A 248 0.41 -34.02 14.77
CA LYS A 248 1.37 -33.62 15.79
C LYS A 248 2.71 -34.29 15.55
N TYR A 249 3.76 -33.55 15.81
CA TYR A 249 5.14 -33.95 15.57
C TYR A 249 6.02 -33.57 16.75
N THR A 250 6.99 -34.41 17.02
CA THR A 250 8.12 -34.06 17.89
C THR A 250 9.29 -33.66 17.02
N ALA A 251 9.69 -32.41 17.13
CA ALA A 251 10.82 -31.82 16.43
C ALA A 251 12.09 -31.97 17.24
N THR A 252 13.19 -32.31 16.57
CA THR A 252 14.52 -32.42 17.17
C THR A 252 15.54 -31.66 16.31
N THR A 253 16.46 -30.96 16.98
CA THR A 253 17.60 -30.25 16.36
C THR A 253 18.66 -30.00 17.41
N LYS A 254 19.66 -29.16 17.10
CA LYS A 254 20.56 -28.55 18.08
C LYS A 254 20.43 -27.02 18.03
N ASP A 255 20.60 -26.39 19.18
CA ASP A 255 20.64 -24.93 19.26
C ASP A 255 21.96 -24.34 18.74
N SER A 256 22.12 -23.02 18.81
CA SER A 256 23.32 -22.31 18.39
C SER A 256 24.59 -22.67 19.19
N ASN A 257 24.44 -23.30 20.33
CA ASN A 257 25.56 -23.78 21.17
C ASN A 257 25.90 -25.24 20.86
N GLY A 258 25.07 -25.94 20.08
CA GLY A 258 25.20 -27.36 19.76
C GLY A 258 24.50 -28.29 20.75
N ASP A 259 23.72 -27.75 21.69
CA ASP A 259 22.95 -28.50 22.64
C ASP A 259 21.68 -29.08 22.00
N PRO A 260 21.32 -30.36 22.29
CA PRO A 260 20.11 -30.97 21.76
C PRO A 260 18.85 -30.26 22.22
N VAL A 261 17.96 -29.96 21.29
CA VAL A 261 16.66 -29.32 21.54
C VAL A 261 15.55 -30.20 21.00
N THR A 262 14.47 -30.29 21.78
CA THR A 262 13.25 -31.02 21.40
C THR A 262 12.05 -30.13 21.71
N PHE A 263 11.12 -30.03 20.75
CA PHE A 263 9.90 -29.25 20.92
C PHE A 263 8.74 -29.88 20.14
N SER A 264 7.51 -29.52 20.51
CA SER A 264 6.31 -30.02 19.84
C SER A 264 5.93 -29.10 18.69
N VAL A 265 5.56 -29.66 17.55
CA VAL A 265 5.10 -28.94 16.36
C VAL A 265 3.78 -29.56 15.91
N THR A 266 2.86 -28.73 15.49
CA THR A 266 1.62 -29.15 14.83
C THR A 266 1.63 -28.66 13.38
N ILE A 267 1.48 -29.59 12.45
CA ILE A 267 1.19 -29.27 11.04
C ILE A 267 -0.33 -29.36 10.88
N ALA A 268 -0.95 -28.30 10.39
CA ALA A 268 -2.41 -28.23 10.32
C ALA A 268 -2.88 -27.61 8.99
N THR A 269 -4.11 -27.90 8.63
CA THR A 269 -4.86 -27.07 7.68
C THR A 269 -5.23 -25.77 8.36
N GLY A 270 -5.43 -24.71 7.59
CA GLY A 270 -5.83 -23.41 8.13
C GLY A 270 -6.68 -22.66 7.12
N VAL A 271 -7.38 -21.65 7.63
CA VAL A 271 -8.21 -20.75 6.84
C VAL A 271 -7.78 -19.31 7.15
N ASN A 272 -7.59 -18.52 6.12
CA ASN A 272 -7.43 -17.09 6.27
C ASN A 272 -8.80 -16.48 6.62
N GLU A 273 -8.96 -15.94 7.81
CA GLU A 273 -10.26 -15.40 8.26
C GLU A 273 -10.70 -14.16 7.49
N ALA A 274 -9.75 -13.37 7.00
CA ALA A 274 -10.08 -12.16 6.24
C ALA A 274 -10.66 -12.49 4.86
N THR A 275 -10.23 -13.61 4.27
CA THR A 275 -10.63 -14.02 2.92
C THR A 275 -11.52 -15.28 2.91
N GLU A 276 -11.70 -15.95 4.06
CA GLU A 276 -12.40 -17.23 4.23
C GLU A 276 -11.83 -18.38 3.36
N LYS A 277 -10.56 -18.26 2.94
CA LYS A 277 -9.91 -19.21 2.04
C LYS A 277 -9.02 -20.18 2.80
N ALA A 278 -9.07 -21.45 2.40
CA ALA A 278 -8.21 -22.46 2.97
C ALA A 278 -6.77 -22.33 2.43
N TYR A 279 -5.77 -22.36 3.30
CA TYR A 279 -4.36 -22.34 2.88
C TYR A 279 -4.00 -23.59 2.06
N SER A 280 -4.67 -24.72 2.29
CA SER A 280 -4.50 -25.93 1.46
C SER A 280 -4.84 -25.70 -0.01
N ASP A 281 -5.78 -24.81 -0.32
CA ASP A 281 -6.12 -24.46 -1.70
C ASP A 281 -4.99 -23.65 -2.36
N LEU A 282 -4.13 -23.04 -1.56
CA LEU A 282 -2.90 -22.35 -1.97
C LEU A 282 -1.65 -23.24 -1.88
N ASN A 283 -1.83 -24.58 -1.81
CA ASN A 283 -0.73 -25.55 -1.67
C ASN A 283 0.11 -25.38 -0.40
N ARG A 284 -0.50 -24.89 0.70
CA ARG A 284 0.19 -24.61 1.96
C ARG A 284 -0.44 -25.34 3.13
N LEU A 285 0.40 -25.70 4.11
CA LEU A 285 -0.01 -26.16 5.43
C LEU A 285 0.61 -25.27 6.49
N VAL A 286 -0.15 -24.92 7.52
CA VAL A 286 0.32 -24.07 8.62
C VAL A 286 1.16 -24.91 9.59
N VAL A 287 2.28 -24.37 10.04
CA VAL A 287 3.11 -24.97 11.09
C VAL A 287 3.03 -24.12 12.35
N LEU A 288 2.75 -24.78 13.47
CA LEU A 288 2.55 -24.18 14.78
C LEU A 288 3.54 -24.78 15.78
N GLY A 289 3.87 -24.03 16.83
CA GLY A 289 4.70 -24.52 17.93
C GLY A 289 6.21 -24.50 17.65
N PHE A 290 6.67 -23.68 16.70
CA PHE A 290 8.08 -23.59 16.34
C PHE A 290 8.92 -22.93 17.43
N ALA A 291 9.71 -23.73 18.14
CA ALA A 291 10.54 -23.28 19.27
C ALA A 291 11.93 -23.96 19.24
N PRO A 292 12.82 -23.61 18.26
CA PRO A 292 14.08 -24.33 18.02
C PRO A 292 15.13 -24.19 19.12
N CYS A 293 15.00 -23.23 20.02
CA CYS A 293 15.98 -23.01 21.09
C CYS A 293 15.40 -22.12 22.18
N GLY A 294 14.89 -22.70 23.26
CA GLY A 294 14.66 -22.03 24.55
C GLY A 294 14.04 -20.62 24.53
N VAL A 295 13.25 -20.32 23.53
CA VAL A 295 12.62 -19.00 23.39
C VAL A 295 11.58 -18.86 24.48
N ASP A 296 11.61 -17.74 25.16
CA ASP A 296 10.66 -17.40 26.23
C ASP A 296 9.35 -16.86 25.63
N TYR A 297 8.57 -17.75 25.00
CA TYR A 297 7.22 -17.43 24.61
C TYR A 297 6.28 -17.46 25.82
N ALA A 298 5.22 -16.66 25.76
CA ALA A 298 4.11 -16.86 26.67
C ALA A 298 3.54 -18.28 26.47
N SER A 299 3.49 -19.08 27.54
CA SER A 299 2.92 -20.42 27.49
C SER A 299 1.40 -20.35 27.21
N PRO A 300 0.79 -21.43 26.71
CA PRO A 300 -0.67 -21.50 26.57
C PRO A 300 -1.42 -21.20 27.87
N GLU A 301 -0.89 -21.63 29.01
CA GLU A 301 -1.44 -21.35 30.33
C GLU A 301 -1.39 -19.86 30.68
N GLU A 302 -0.29 -19.19 30.36
CA GLU A 302 -0.11 -17.75 30.54
C GLU A 302 -1.02 -16.96 29.60
N MET A 303 -1.19 -17.41 28.37
CA MET A 303 -2.12 -16.79 27.40
C MET A 303 -3.56 -16.82 27.93
N LEU A 304 -3.99 -17.95 28.47
CA LEU A 304 -5.30 -18.11 29.11
C LEU A 304 -5.45 -17.23 30.35
N ALA A 305 -4.44 -17.24 31.22
CA ALA A 305 -4.46 -16.49 32.48
C ALA A 305 -4.52 -14.96 32.24
N ASN A 306 -3.95 -14.47 31.14
CA ASN A 306 -3.94 -13.04 30.78
C ASN A 306 -5.08 -12.65 29.83
N GLY A 307 -5.95 -13.60 29.45
CA GLY A 307 -7.06 -13.34 28.54
C GLY A 307 -6.63 -13.07 27.08
N TRP A 308 -5.44 -13.50 26.69
CA TRP A 308 -4.95 -13.37 25.31
C TRP A 308 -5.46 -14.51 24.42
N ALA A 309 -5.92 -15.58 25.00
CA ALA A 309 -6.67 -16.63 24.36
C ALA A 309 -7.92 -16.93 25.18
N ALA A 310 -9.03 -17.20 24.52
CA ALA A 310 -10.30 -17.53 25.17
C ALA A 310 -10.40 -19.02 25.54
N THR A 311 -9.69 -19.87 24.83
CA THR A 311 -9.70 -21.33 25.01
C THR A 311 -8.28 -21.91 24.98
N GLU A 312 -8.11 -23.11 25.57
CA GLU A 312 -6.85 -23.85 25.51
C GLU A 312 -6.46 -24.19 24.06
N GLU A 313 -7.44 -24.50 23.22
CA GLU A 313 -7.22 -24.76 21.80
C GLU A 313 -6.64 -23.55 21.09
N GLU A 314 -7.21 -22.36 21.35
CA GLU A 314 -6.72 -21.10 20.82
C GLU A 314 -5.32 -20.77 21.33
N ALA A 315 -5.07 -20.96 22.61
CA ALA A 315 -3.75 -20.72 23.21
C ALA A 315 -2.68 -21.63 22.59
N ASN A 316 -2.97 -22.91 22.40
CA ASN A 316 -2.05 -23.86 21.76
C ASN A 316 -1.83 -23.55 20.27
N ALA A 317 -2.86 -23.08 19.57
CA ALA A 317 -2.77 -22.68 18.17
C ALA A 317 -1.93 -21.42 17.97
N ASN A 318 -1.80 -20.58 19.01
CA ASN A 318 -1.03 -19.32 18.96
C ASN A 318 0.37 -19.45 19.58
N TYR A 319 0.79 -20.64 19.99
CA TYR A 319 2.10 -20.85 20.58
C TYR A 319 3.21 -20.86 19.52
N GLY A 320 4.09 -19.88 19.56
CA GLY A 320 5.22 -19.70 18.65
C GLY A 320 4.88 -19.00 17.32
N PRO A 321 5.88 -18.52 16.59
CA PRO A 321 5.67 -17.91 15.28
C PRO A 321 5.15 -18.95 14.28
N LYS A 322 4.22 -18.52 13.45
CA LYS A 322 3.56 -19.36 12.45
C LYS A 322 4.28 -19.21 11.11
N TRP A 323 4.31 -20.28 10.35
CA TRP A 323 4.87 -20.32 9.00
C TRP A 323 4.23 -21.46 8.23
N PHE A 324 4.55 -21.61 6.95
CA PHE A 324 3.95 -22.62 6.09
C PHE A 324 4.96 -23.65 5.61
N ILE A 325 4.49 -24.86 5.40
CA ILE A 325 5.06 -25.82 4.44
C ILE A 325 4.32 -25.57 3.13
N GLU A 326 5.06 -25.25 2.07
CA GLU A 326 4.55 -24.95 0.74
C GLU A 326 4.96 -26.03 -0.26
N PHE A 327 3.99 -26.50 -1.05
CA PHE A 327 4.19 -27.46 -2.12
C PHE A 327 4.32 -26.68 -3.43
N ASN A 328 5.52 -26.65 -3.99
CA ASN A 328 5.85 -25.82 -5.15
C ASN A 328 5.44 -26.47 -6.49
N SER A 329 5.33 -25.68 -7.53
CA SER A 329 4.94 -26.15 -8.87
C SER A 329 5.99 -27.02 -9.54
N ASP A 330 7.23 -27.00 -9.07
CA ASP A 330 8.35 -27.85 -9.52
C ASP A 330 8.47 -29.17 -8.73
N GLU A 331 7.40 -29.54 -8.01
CA GLU A 331 7.33 -30.74 -7.15
C GLU A 331 8.25 -30.68 -5.91
N THR A 332 8.93 -29.58 -5.65
CA THR A 332 9.69 -29.39 -4.43
C THR A 332 8.77 -28.97 -3.26
N ILE A 333 9.27 -29.13 -2.04
CA ILE A 333 8.58 -28.66 -0.83
C ILE A 333 9.54 -27.70 -0.13
N SER A 334 9.01 -26.59 0.35
CA SER A 334 9.79 -25.58 1.06
C SER A 334 9.03 -24.99 2.24
N THR A 335 9.74 -24.24 3.07
CA THR A 335 9.10 -23.35 4.04
C THR A 335 8.72 -22.04 3.36
N SER A 336 7.61 -21.43 3.76
CA SER A 336 7.27 -20.06 3.35
C SER A 336 6.70 -19.27 4.53
N LEU A 337 6.75 -17.94 4.40
CA LEU A 337 6.19 -17.03 5.39
C LEU A 337 4.83 -16.52 4.93
N PRO A 338 3.94 -16.18 5.86
CA PRO A 338 2.73 -15.43 5.54
C PRO A 338 3.07 -14.10 4.87
N VAL A 339 2.27 -13.73 3.87
CA VAL A 339 2.38 -12.46 3.17
C VAL A 339 1.06 -11.70 3.32
N ASN A 340 1.13 -10.37 3.28
CA ASN A 340 -0.05 -9.49 3.29
C ASN A 340 -1.03 -9.78 4.44
N ASP A 341 -0.51 -9.97 5.65
CA ASP A 341 -1.30 -10.23 6.86
C ASP A 341 -2.23 -11.46 6.79
N GLU A 342 -1.92 -12.42 5.88
CA GLU A 342 -2.69 -13.68 5.74
C GLU A 342 -2.82 -14.45 7.05
N LEU A 343 -1.81 -14.35 7.89
CA LEU A 343 -1.72 -15.03 9.17
C LEU A 343 -0.85 -14.18 10.09
N ASP A 344 -1.26 -14.00 11.33
CA ASP A 344 -0.36 -13.41 12.33
C ASP A 344 0.79 -14.39 12.59
N TYR A 345 1.95 -14.11 12.00
CA TYR A 345 3.16 -14.91 12.10
C TYR A 345 4.09 -14.45 13.21
N THR A 346 3.69 -13.42 13.95
CA THR A 346 4.45 -12.93 15.09
C THR A 346 3.88 -13.48 16.39
N MET A 347 4.77 -13.73 17.34
CA MET A 347 4.41 -14.03 18.71
C MET A 347 4.82 -12.86 19.59
N LEU A 348 3.92 -12.40 20.46
CA LEU A 348 4.23 -11.40 21.47
C LEU A 348 4.48 -12.09 22.82
N ASN A 349 5.52 -11.64 23.55
CA ASN A 349 5.67 -11.99 24.95
C ASN A 349 5.14 -10.86 25.85
N PHE A 350 5.20 -11.08 27.19
CA PHE A 350 4.75 -10.09 28.18
C PHE A 350 5.44 -8.71 28.08
N ASP A 351 6.68 -8.68 27.58
CA ASP A 351 7.45 -7.45 27.40
C ASP A 351 7.13 -6.74 26.05
N GLY A 352 6.18 -7.26 25.28
CA GLY A 352 5.81 -6.72 23.97
C GLY A 352 6.86 -6.99 22.89
N LYS A 353 7.78 -7.95 23.11
CA LYS A 353 8.71 -8.40 22.08
C LYS A 353 7.97 -9.25 21.06
N GLN A 354 8.29 -9.03 19.80
CA GLN A 354 7.79 -9.81 18.68
C GLN A 354 8.81 -10.89 18.31
N TYR A 355 8.33 -12.06 17.94
CA TYR A 355 9.14 -13.18 17.50
C TYR A 355 8.71 -13.58 16.08
N TYR A 356 9.70 -13.77 15.22
CA TYR A 356 9.48 -14.06 13.80
C TYR A 356 10.28 -15.31 13.42
N PHE A 357 9.70 -16.15 12.57
CA PHE A 357 10.47 -17.17 11.87
C PHE A 357 11.47 -16.50 10.92
N HIS A 358 12.73 -16.90 10.99
CA HIS A 358 13.81 -16.27 10.22
C HIS A 358 14.91 -17.27 9.87
N ALA A 359 15.75 -16.93 8.90
CA ALA A 359 16.93 -17.69 8.54
C ALA A 359 18.19 -17.04 9.13
N PHE A 360 19.07 -17.83 9.71
CA PHE A 360 20.30 -17.37 10.33
C PHE A 360 21.50 -18.15 9.80
N ALA A 361 22.58 -17.41 9.48
CA ALA A 361 23.87 -17.99 9.17
C ALA A 361 24.96 -17.35 10.02
N LYS A 362 25.86 -18.17 10.59
CA LYS A 362 27.06 -17.65 11.22
C LYS A 362 28.01 -17.07 10.15
N ARG A 363 28.50 -15.86 10.37
CA ARG A 363 29.40 -15.22 9.43
C ARG A 363 30.77 -15.97 9.38
N PRO A 364 31.33 -16.20 8.19
CA PRO A 364 32.61 -16.93 8.06
C PRO A 364 33.76 -16.31 8.83
N THR A 365 33.73 -14.99 9.03
CA THR A 365 34.84 -14.20 9.58
C THR A 365 34.60 -13.66 10.99
N SER A 366 33.47 -13.96 11.61
CA SER A 366 33.14 -13.47 12.95
C SER A 366 32.16 -14.39 13.65
N ASP A 367 32.04 -14.24 14.99
CA ASP A 367 31.03 -14.97 15.78
C ASP A 367 29.63 -14.35 15.68
N ARG A 368 29.43 -13.37 14.78
CA ARG A 368 28.14 -12.74 14.58
C ARG A 368 27.31 -13.53 13.58
N TYR A 369 26.01 -13.52 13.80
CA TYR A 369 25.04 -14.04 12.84
C TYR A 369 24.65 -12.96 11.83
N THR A 370 24.32 -13.38 10.62
CA THR A 370 23.51 -12.63 9.68
C THR A 370 22.15 -13.28 9.62
N ASP A 371 21.11 -12.48 9.49
CA ASP A 371 19.73 -12.91 9.37
C ASP A 371 19.19 -12.57 7.99
N ALA A 372 18.22 -13.33 7.52
CA ALA A 372 17.57 -13.12 6.25
C ALA A 372 16.18 -13.78 6.22
N VAL A 373 15.31 -13.28 5.37
CA VAL A 373 14.10 -14.00 4.98
C VAL A 373 14.47 -14.99 3.88
N ARG A 374 14.34 -16.30 4.17
CA ARG A 374 14.69 -17.38 3.24
C ARG A 374 13.69 -18.51 3.37
N SER A 375 13.43 -19.17 2.25
CA SER A 375 12.71 -20.45 2.22
C SER A 375 13.70 -21.59 2.34
N PHE A 376 13.42 -22.55 3.21
CA PHE A 376 14.23 -23.75 3.40
C PHE A 376 13.67 -24.92 2.62
N PRO A 377 14.49 -25.75 1.96
CA PRO A 377 14.02 -27.01 1.39
C PRO A 377 13.46 -27.92 2.49
N VAL A 378 12.37 -28.60 2.18
CA VAL A 378 11.72 -29.58 3.05
C VAL A 378 11.71 -30.93 2.35
N GLU A 379 12.12 -31.97 3.05
CA GLU A 379 12.03 -33.35 2.60
C GLU A 379 11.02 -34.09 3.48
N VAL A 380 10.21 -34.95 2.86
CA VAL A 380 9.26 -35.79 3.57
C VAL A 380 9.49 -37.26 3.17
N SER A 381 9.71 -38.10 4.16
CA SER A 381 9.89 -39.56 3.94
C SER A 381 8.55 -40.29 3.94
N ASP A 382 8.58 -41.54 3.52
CA ASP A 382 7.38 -42.40 3.43
C ASP A 382 6.66 -42.62 4.80
N ASP A 383 7.39 -42.51 5.89
CA ASP A 383 6.85 -42.57 7.26
C ASP A 383 6.35 -41.21 7.77
N LEU A 384 6.23 -40.22 6.88
CA LEU A 384 5.83 -38.86 7.19
C LEU A 384 6.78 -38.10 8.13
N THR A 385 8.05 -38.52 8.23
CA THR A 385 9.07 -37.72 8.88
C THR A 385 9.37 -36.51 7.99
N VAL A 386 9.27 -35.28 8.53
CA VAL A 386 9.53 -34.01 7.83
C VAL A 386 10.90 -33.50 8.24
N THR A 387 11.76 -33.24 7.29
CA THR A 387 13.09 -32.66 7.54
C THR A 387 13.20 -31.28 6.90
N ILE A 388 13.39 -30.25 7.71
CA ILE A 388 13.70 -28.92 7.24
C ILE A 388 15.22 -28.85 7.07
N LYS A 389 15.64 -28.73 5.81
CA LYS A 389 17.05 -28.77 5.44
C LYS A 389 17.70 -27.41 5.68
N LYS A 390 19.01 -27.40 5.83
CA LYS A 390 19.79 -26.16 5.75
C LYS A 390 19.79 -25.62 4.33
N LEU A 391 19.98 -24.31 4.21
CA LEU A 391 20.17 -23.64 2.92
C LEU A 391 21.63 -23.16 2.82
N VAL A 392 22.29 -23.49 1.72
CA VAL A 392 23.68 -23.07 1.47
C VAL A 392 23.69 -22.09 0.30
N GLU A 393 24.22 -20.89 0.53
CA GLU A 393 24.35 -19.84 -0.48
C GLU A 393 25.84 -19.45 -0.67
N GLU A 394 26.30 -19.43 -1.91
CA GLU A 394 27.59 -18.88 -2.28
C GLU A 394 27.42 -17.39 -2.60
N THR A 395 28.18 -16.54 -1.93
CA THR A 395 28.16 -15.10 -2.13
C THR A 395 29.58 -14.57 -2.33
N ASP A 396 29.72 -13.33 -2.74
CA ASP A 396 31.03 -12.64 -2.86
C ASP A 396 31.78 -12.56 -1.52
N TYR A 397 31.10 -12.77 -0.40
CA TYR A 397 31.65 -12.75 0.96
C TYR A 397 31.96 -14.15 1.51
N GLY A 398 31.73 -15.19 0.72
CA GLY A 398 31.94 -16.60 1.08
C GLY A 398 30.64 -17.41 1.13
N THR A 399 30.79 -18.66 1.55
CA THR A 399 29.68 -19.62 1.70
C THR A 399 28.92 -19.36 2.99
N PHE A 400 27.63 -19.09 2.89
CA PHE A 400 26.73 -18.98 4.05
C PHE A 400 25.87 -20.23 4.15
N THR A 401 25.84 -20.81 5.34
CA THR A 401 24.91 -21.90 5.65
C THR A 401 23.85 -21.38 6.59
N TYR A 402 22.62 -21.27 6.08
CA TYR A 402 21.47 -20.81 6.84
C TYR A 402 20.73 -21.96 7.49
N TYR A 403 20.27 -21.72 8.70
CA TYR A 403 19.39 -22.58 9.46
C TYR A 403 18.14 -21.81 9.87
N PRO A 404 16.99 -22.49 10.01
CA PRO A 404 15.79 -21.86 10.52
C PRO A 404 15.95 -21.51 11.99
N GLY A 405 15.34 -20.40 12.38
CA GLY A 405 15.35 -19.91 13.75
C GLY A 405 14.27 -18.88 14.01
N VAL A 406 14.38 -18.21 15.14
CA VAL A 406 13.47 -17.15 15.55
C VAL A 406 14.26 -15.90 15.82
N LEU A 407 13.85 -14.80 15.21
CA LEU A 407 14.34 -13.47 15.52
C LEU A 407 13.42 -12.81 16.52
N SER A 408 13.97 -12.25 17.60
CA SER A 408 13.21 -11.41 18.52
C SER A 408 13.52 -9.93 18.27
N GLY A 409 12.50 -9.08 18.36
CA GLY A 409 12.67 -7.64 18.20
C GLY A 409 11.54 -6.84 18.82
N THR A 410 11.74 -5.54 18.95
CA THR A 410 10.67 -4.57 19.20
C THR A 410 10.45 -3.77 17.92
N SER A 411 9.34 -3.07 17.82
CA SER A 411 9.05 -2.19 16.67
C SER A 411 10.13 -1.12 16.41
N GLN A 412 11.09 -0.96 17.32
CA GLN A 412 12.18 0.02 17.23
C GLN A 412 13.58 -0.60 17.22
N TRP A 413 13.72 -1.87 17.65
CA TRP A 413 15.02 -2.54 17.76
C TRP A 413 14.86 -4.04 17.49
N TRP A 414 15.61 -4.54 16.50
CA TRP A 414 15.85 -5.97 16.36
C TRP A 414 16.80 -6.39 17.47
N GLY A 415 16.34 -7.26 18.35
CA GLY A 415 17.12 -7.67 19.51
C GLY A 415 18.33 -8.50 19.10
N ASP A 416 19.37 -8.48 19.93
CA ASP A 416 20.60 -9.27 19.73
C ASP A 416 20.41 -10.80 19.93
N MET A 417 19.18 -11.25 20.23
CA MET A 417 18.92 -12.64 20.56
C MET A 417 18.54 -13.44 19.32
N VAL A 418 19.44 -14.29 18.89
CA VAL A 418 19.27 -15.25 17.80
C VAL A 418 18.96 -16.62 18.40
N PHE A 419 17.78 -17.13 18.11
CA PHE A 419 17.34 -18.48 18.49
C PHE A 419 17.40 -19.37 17.24
N ALA A 420 18.58 -19.66 16.74
CA ALA A 420 18.79 -20.43 15.53
C ALA A 420 19.08 -21.87 15.83
N ALA A 421 18.57 -22.76 14.99
CA ALA A 421 19.08 -24.12 14.92
C ALA A 421 20.51 -24.10 14.36
N SER A 422 21.34 -25.07 14.73
CA SER A 422 22.68 -25.30 14.18
C SER A 422 22.76 -26.56 13.32
N GLU A 423 21.70 -27.33 13.28
CA GLU A 423 21.53 -28.50 12.42
C GLU A 423 20.14 -28.48 11.77
N GLU A 424 19.91 -29.42 10.85
CA GLU A 424 18.59 -29.63 10.24
C GLU A 424 17.54 -29.95 11.32
N ILE A 425 16.30 -29.57 11.09
CA ILE A 425 15.21 -29.85 12.02
C ILE A 425 14.44 -31.06 11.51
N VAL A 426 14.38 -32.10 12.34
CA VAL A 426 13.68 -33.36 12.04
C VAL A 426 12.40 -33.43 12.85
N LEU A 427 11.26 -33.48 12.18
CA LEU A 427 9.93 -33.59 12.76
C LEU A 427 9.47 -35.06 12.60
N LYS A 428 9.39 -35.80 13.67
CA LYS A 428 8.85 -37.18 13.68
C LYS A 428 7.39 -37.12 14.12
N ARG A 429 6.54 -37.78 13.35
CA ARG A 429 5.12 -37.83 13.64
C ARG A 429 4.90 -38.63 14.94
N ASP A 430 4.08 -38.08 15.83
CA ASP A 430 3.75 -38.74 17.09
C ASP A 430 2.88 -39.96 16.83
N ALA A 431 3.14 -41.05 17.56
CA ALA A 431 2.43 -42.35 17.38
C ALA A 431 0.94 -42.24 17.82
N ASP A 432 0.67 -41.43 18.82
CA ASP A 432 -0.67 -41.22 19.37
C ASP A 432 -1.24 -39.90 18.87
N GLN A 433 -1.78 -39.94 17.66
CA GLN A 433 -2.48 -38.83 17.08
C GLN A 433 -3.87 -38.76 17.71
N GLY A 434 -4.13 -37.79 18.57
CA GLY A 434 -5.50 -37.42 18.91
C GLY A 434 -6.36 -37.13 17.67
N PRO A 435 -7.59 -36.68 17.83
CA PRO A 435 -8.40 -36.22 16.69
C PRO A 435 -7.60 -35.23 15.84
N GLU A 436 -7.83 -35.27 14.51
CA GLU A 436 -7.16 -34.31 13.59
C GLU A 436 -7.14 -32.93 14.19
N PRO A 437 -5.99 -32.22 14.13
CA PRO A 437 -5.93 -30.85 14.59
C PRO A 437 -7.04 -30.04 13.91
N ALA A 438 -7.84 -29.36 14.71
CA ALA A 438 -8.87 -28.46 14.16
C ALA A 438 -8.24 -27.49 13.18
N ALA A 439 -8.97 -27.14 12.11
CA ALA A 439 -8.50 -26.14 11.17
C ALA A 439 -8.14 -24.85 11.93
N VAL A 440 -6.90 -24.40 11.78
CA VAL A 440 -6.45 -23.18 12.43
C VAL A 440 -7.17 -22.00 11.80
N LYS A 441 -7.97 -21.33 12.61
CA LYS A 441 -8.49 -20.02 12.25
C LYS A 441 -7.45 -18.99 12.68
N SER A 442 -7.10 -18.06 11.80
CA SER A 442 -6.25 -16.95 12.19
C SER A 442 -7.03 -16.10 13.19
N VAL A 443 -6.58 -16.07 14.43
CA VAL A 443 -7.20 -15.19 15.43
C VAL A 443 -6.62 -13.79 15.22
N ARG A 444 -7.48 -12.84 14.85
CA ARG A 444 -7.11 -11.43 14.88
C ARG A 444 -6.78 -11.06 16.31
N HIS A 445 -5.53 -10.75 16.59
CA HIS A 445 -5.21 -10.00 17.80
C HIS A 445 -5.79 -8.57 17.67
N LEU A 446 -6.83 -8.31 18.46
CA LEU A 446 -7.52 -7.03 18.60
C LEU A 446 -6.64 -5.97 19.28
N SER A 447 -5.45 -5.65 18.79
CA SER A 447 -4.67 -4.58 19.41
C SER A 447 -3.79 -3.75 18.50
N MET A 448 -4.14 -3.66 17.21
CA MET A 448 -3.71 -2.51 16.42
C MET A 448 -4.93 -2.00 15.66
N PRO A 449 -5.22 -0.68 15.71
CA PRO A 449 -6.22 -0.13 14.79
C PRO A 449 -5.74 -0.46 13.38
N GLU A 450 -6.62 -1.04 12.58
CA GLU A 450 -6.40 -1.25 11.17
C GLU A 450 -5.82 0.02 10.54
N ARG A 451 -4.51 0.07 10.42
CA ARG A 451 -3.94 0.80 9.32
C ARG A 451 -4.04 -0.13 8.12
N VAL A 452 -5.18 -0.11 7.47
CA VAL A 452 -5.19 -0.24 6.03
C VAL A 452 -4.31 0.93 5.58
N THR A 453 -3.05 0.68 5.42
CA THR A 453 -2.17 1.54 4.65
C THR A 453 -2.47 1.25 3.19
N VAL A 454 -3.66 1.59 2.76
CA VAL A 454 -3.75 2.22 1.47
C VAL A 454 -2.85 3.43 1.67
N ASN A 455 -1.69 3.47 1.05
CA ASN A 455 -0.93 4.69 0.88
C ASN A 455 -1.83 5.64 0.07
N LEU A 456 -2.83 6.16 0.71
CA LEU A 456 -3.46 7.39 0.34
C LEU A 456 -2.40 8.43 0.66
N GLY A 457 -1.49 8.63 -0.30
CA GLY A 457 -0.78 9.87 -0.42
C GLY A 457 -1.80 10.94 -0.10
N ALA A 458 -1.39 11.93 0.67
CA ALA A 458 -2.22 13.02 1.15
C ALA A 458 -3.40 13.31 0.21
N SER A 459 -4.59 13.45 0.77
CA SER A 459 -5.85 13.70 0.05
C SER A 459 -5.59 14.32 -1.33
N PRO A 460 -6.15 13.80 -2.43
CA PRO A 460 -5.91 14.32 -3.79
C PRO A 460 -6.04 15.84 -3.90
N ALA A 461 -6.88 16.43 -3.06
CA ALA A 461 -7.02 17.88 -2.90
C ALA A 461 -5.75 18.57 -2.38
N VAL A 462 -4.90 17.91 -1.58
CA VAL A 462 -3.66 18.51 -1.03
C VAL A 462 -2.53 18.46 -2.04
N ASP A 463 -2.36 17.39 -2.79
CA ASP A 463 -1.30 17.27 -3.80
C ASP A 463 -1.61 18.09 -5.05
N ASN A 464 -2.88 18.16 -5.47
CA ASN A 464 -3.28 19.08 -6.54
C ASN A 464 -3.05 20.56 -6.17
N ARG A 465 -3.23 20.94 -4.89
CA ARG A 465 -2.93 22.30 -4.42
C ARG A 465 -1.47 22.66 -4.57
N ARG A 466 -0.58 21.73 -4.20
CA ARG A 466 0.86 21.93 -4.31
C ARG A 466 1.29 21.96 -5.77
N ALA A 467 0.78 21.05 -6.58
CA ALA A 467 1.09 21.00 -8.01
C ALA A 467 0.52 22.19 -8.78
N VAL A 468 -0.68 22.67 -8.44
CA VAL A 468 -1.27 23.89 -9.05
C VAL A 468 -0.52 25.12 -8.58
N ALA A 469 -0.21 25.25 -7.29
CA ALA A 469 0.60 26.34 -6.77
C ALA A 469 2.00 26.36 -7.39
N GLU A 470 2.67 25.21 -7.52
CA GLU A 470 4.01 25.08 -8.12
C GLU A 470 3.99 25.35 -9.64
N ARG A 471 2.91 25.00 -10.38
CA ARG A 471 2.76 25.30 -11.81
C ARG A 471 2.40 26.75 -12.09
N LEU A 472 1.66 27.38 -11.21
CA LEU A 472 1.28 28.78 -11.35
C LEU A 472 2.36 29.75 -10.85
N MET A 473 3.34 29.23 -10.09
CA MET A 473 4.52 29.98 -9.65
C MET A 473 5.72 29.87 -10.59
N ARG A 474 5.64 29.03 -11.63
CA ARG A 474 6.60 28.94 -12.74
C ARG A 474 6.11 29.72 -13.94
#